data_32c9f8cb8b802158e8be41afd80c3c1e
#
_entry.id   32c9f8cb8b802158e8be41afd80c3c1e
#
_cell.length_a   1.000
_cell.length_b   1.000
_cell.length_c   1.000
_cell.angle_alpha   90.00
_cell.angle_beta   90.00
_cell.angle_gamma   90.00
#
_symmetry.space_group_name_H-M   'P 1'
#
loop_
_entity.id
_entity.type
_entity.pdbx_description
1 polymer ?
#
loop_
_entity_poly.entity_id
_entity_poly.type
_entity_poly.pdbx_seq_one_letter_code
_entity_poly.pdbx_strand_id
1 'polypeptide(L)' 'MAATNWTIITRRKDNGIVVTFPLLSKWTYKTAVAIANESTDTNTFEIICIVETNKIMIKNDKEAEKKSDI' A
#
# COMPACT_ATOMS: atom_id res chain seq x y z
N MET A 1 10.15 -8.49 -15.26
CA MET A 1 10.16 -8.29 -13.82
C MET A 1 9.19 -9.25 -13.14
N ALA A 2 9.57 -9.76 -11.99
CA ALA A 2 8.72 -10.67 -11.26
C ALA A 2 7.52 -9.93 -10.68
N ALA A 3 6.35 -10.59 -10.69
CA ALA A 3 5.15 -10.06 -10.05
C ALA A 3 5.26 -10.22 -8.53
N THR A 4 4.73 -9.27 -7.79
CA THR A 4 4.72 -9.30 -6.35
C THR A 4 3.42 -8.71 -5.81
N ASN A 5 3.22 -8.77 -4.52
CA ASN A 5 2.05 -8.16 -3.89
C ASN A 5 2.30 -6.68 -3.64
N TRP A 6 1.30 -5.87 -3.94
CA TRP A 6 1.37 -4.41 -3.79
C TRP A 6 0.27 -3.92 -2.87
N THR A 7 0.54 -2.81 -2.19
CA THR A 7 -0.43 -2.13 -1.34
C THR A 7 -0.58 -0.70 -1.81
N ILE A 8 -1.81 -0.27 -2.00
CA ILE A 8 -2.13 1.10 -2.40
C ILE A 8 -2.27 1.94 -1.14
N ILE A 9 -1.47 2.99 -1.00
CA ILE A 9 -1.54 3.92 0.11
C ILE A 9 -2.35 5.13 -0.33
N THR A 10 -3.46 5.37 0.36
CA THR A 10 -4.36 6.48 0.02
C THR A 10 -4.64 7.33 1.24
N ARG A 11 -5.19 8.50 0.99
CA ARG A 11 -5.67 9.40 2.05
C ARG A 11 -7.07 9.86 1.70
N ARG A 12 -7.98 9.82 2.66
CA ARG A 12 -9.33 10.34 2.46
C ARG A 12 -9.29 11.86 2.32
N LYS A 13 -10.00 12.37 1.33
CA LYS A 13 -10.03 13.81 1.07
C LYS A 13 -10.83 14.58 2.09
N ASP A 14 -11.84 13.95 2.69
CA ASP A 14 -12.74 14.62 3.63
C ASP A 14 -12.13 14.80 5.03
N ASN A 15 -11.31 13.85 5.50
CA ASN A 15 -10.78 13.91 6.85
C ASN A 15 -9.27 13.71 6.95
N GLY A 16 -8.59 13.45 5.82
CA GLY A 16 -7.14 13.28 5.79
C GLY A 16 -6.63 11.97 6.37
N ILE A 17 -7.51 11.04 6.70
CA ILE A 17 -7.11 9.74 7.26
C ILE A 17 -6.47 8.88 6.17
N VAL A 18 -5.32 8.28 6.50
CA VAL A 18 -4.62 7.37 5.59
C VAL A 18 -5.27 6.00 5.64
N VAL A 19 -5.62 5.46 4.48
CA VAL A 19 -6.23 4.15 4.34
C VAL A 19 -5.41 3.34 3.34
N THR A 20 -5.10 2.10 3.68
CA THR A 20 -4.31 1.22 2.81
C THR A 20 -5.17 0.11 2.25
N PHE A 21 -4.95 -0.21 0.98
CA PHE A 21 -5.67 -1.27 0.28
C PHE A 21 -4.67 -2.26 -0.31
N PRO A 22 -4.47 -3.42 0.33
CA PRO A 22 -3.59 -4.44 -0.24
C PRO A 22 -4.25 -5.14 -1.42
N LEU A 23 -3.50 -5.33 -2.50
CA LEU A 23 -3.96 -6.10 -3.64
C LEU A 23 -3.81 -7.60 -3.34
N LEU A 24 -4.83 -8.38 -3.69
CA LEU A 24 -4.88 -9.80 -3.32
C LEU A 24 -3.98 -10.68 -4.18
N SER A 25 -3.73 -10.29 -5.42
CA SER A 25 -2.93 -11.07 -6.34
C SER A 25 -1.57 -10.44 -6.56
N LYS A 26 -0.65 -11.20 -7.13
CA LYS A 26 0.67 -10.69 -7.48
C LYS A 26 0.61 -9.99 -8.83
N TRP A 27 1.19 -8.81 -8.91
CA TRP A 27 1.18 -7.97 -10.11
C TRP A 27 2.54 -7.36 -10.34
N THR A 28 2.82 -6.95 -11.57
CA THR A 28 3.94 -6.05 -11.84
C THR A 28 3.56 -4.65 -11.38
N TYR A 29 4.55 -3.79 -11.15
CA TYR A 29 4.30 -2.42 -10.72
C TYR A 29 3.35 -1.69 -11.68
N LYS A 30 3.61 -1.81 -12.98
CA LYS A 30 2.81 -1.13 -14.01
C LYS A 30 1.34 -1.55 -13.94
N THR A 31 1.08 -2.84 -13.78
CA THR A 31 -0.28 -3.36 -13.66
C THR A 31 -0.91 -2.92 -12.35
N ALA A 32 -0.15 -2.93 -11.25
CA ALA A 32 -0.64 -2.48 -9.95
C ALA A 32 -1.09 -1.01 -10.00
N VAL A 33 -0.31 -0.16 -10.66
CA VAL A 33 -0.67 1.26 -10.84
C VAL A 33 -1.98 1.39 -11.62
N ALA A 34 -2.14 0.62 -12.69
CA ALA A 34 -3.36 0.65 -13.48
C ALA A 34 -4.58 0.22 -12.65
N ILE A 35 -4.44 -0.85 -11.88
CA ILE A 35 -5.50 -1.33 -11.01
C ILE A 35 -5.87 -0.28 -9.97
N ALA A 36 -4.87 0.35 -9.37
CA ALA A 36 -5.09 1.39 -8.37
C ALA A 36 -5.91 2.56 -8.96
N ASN A 37 -5.53 3.02 -10.14
CA ASN A 37 -6.22 4.13 -10.79
C ASN A 37 -7.65 3.79 -11.17
N GLU A 38 -7.90 2.54 -11.56
CA GLU A 38 -9.25 2.11 -11.96
C GLU A 38 -10.15 1.80 -10.76
N SER A 39 -9.57 1.21 -9.70
CA SER A 39 -10.35 0.70 -8.57
C SER A 39 -10.58 1.74 -7.49
N THR A 40 -9.73 2.74 -7.39
CA THR A 40 -9.84 3.74 -6.33
C THR A 40 -10.81 4.84 -6.73
N ASP A 41 -11.75 5.16 -5.84
CA ASP A 41 -12.66 6.29 -6.03
C ASP A 41 -11.90 7.57 -5.75
N THR A 42 -11.43 8.23 -6.81
CA THR A 42 -10.60 9.43 -6.69
C THR A 42 -11.38 10.65 -6.20
N ASN A 43 -12.71 10.57 -6.14
CA ASN A 43 -13.52 11.63 -5.52
C ASN A 43 -13.44 11.55 -4.00
N THR A 44 -13.24 10.36 -3.45
CA THR A 44 -13.17 10.11 -2.01
C THR A 44 -11.74 10.01 -1.50
N PHE A 45 -10.86 9.41 -2.30
CA PHE A 45 -9.48 9.10 -1.88
C PHE A 45 -8.47 9.72 -2.82
N GLU A 46 -7.35 10.13 -2.24
CA GLU A 46 -6.17 10.55 -3.00
C GLU A 46 -5.12 9.45 -2.90
N ILE A 47 -4.63 8.96 -4.02
CA ILE A 47 -3.57 7.95 -4.03
C ILE A 47 -2.25 8.64 -3.72
N ILE A 48 -1.61 8.25 -2.63
CA ILE A 48 -0.31 8.81 -2.22
C ILE A 48 0.82 8.06 -2.90
N CYS A 49 0.80 6.74 -2.81
CA CYS A 49 1.83 5.90 -3.42
C CYS A 49 1.37 4.44 -3.47
N ILE A 50 2.14 3.63 -4.17
CA ILE A 50 1.93 2.20 -4.26
C ILE A 50 3.25 1.54 -3.88
N VAL A 51 3.24 0.65 -2.89
CA VAL A 51 4.45 0.04 -2.34
C VAL A 51 4.32 -1.48 -2.31
N GLU A 52 5.45 -2.16 -2.34
CA GLU A 52 5.45 -3.61 -2.19
C GLU A 52 5.03 -3.97 -0.77
N THR A 53 4.05 -4.86 -0.67
CA THR A 53 3.48 -5.25 0.62
C THR A 53 4.54 -5.84 1.57
N ASN A 54 5.44 -6.65 1.03
CA ASN A 54 6.46 -7.29 1.85
C ASN A 54 7.44 -6.28 2.47
N LYS A 55 7.66 -5.16 1.82
CA LYS A 55 8.52 -4.11 2.38
C LYS A 55 7.88 -3.43 3.58
N ILE A 56 6.58 -3.25 3.56
CA ILE A 56 5.85 -2.72 4.70
C ILE A 56 5.96 -3.67 5.88
N MET A 57 5.77 -4.96 5.64
CA MET A 57 5.83 -5.98 6.69
C MET A 57 7.22 -6.07 7.31
N ILE A 58 8.28 -6.01 6.50
CA ILE A 58 9.65 -6.04 6.98
C ILE A 58 9.91 -4.85 7.91
N LYS A 59 9.46 -3.68 7.52
CA LYS A 59 9.63 -2.47 8.32
C LYS A 59 8.92 -2.59 9.66
N ASN A 60 7.70 -3.11 9.66
CA ASN A 60 6.93 -3.31 10.88
C ASN A 60 7.60 -4.33 11.79
N ASP A 61 8.14 -5.40 11.24
CA ASP A 61 8.83 -6.42 12.01
C ASP A 61 10.04 -5.85 12.73
N LYS A 62 10.80 -4.98 12.06
CA LYS A 62 11.95 -4.33 12.67
C LYS A 62 11.55 -3.44 13.82
N GLU A 63 10.46 -2.71 13.69
CA GLU A 63 9.94 -1.87 14.76
C GLU A 63 9.50 -2.70 15.96
N ALA A 64 8.83 -3.83 15.69
CA ALA A 64 8.40 -4.74 16.74
C ALA A 64 9.60 -5.33 17.49
N GLU A 65 10.66 -5.72 16.79
CA GLU A 65 11.87 -6.22 17.39
C GLU A 65 12.51 -5.20 18.32
N LYS A 66 12.58 -3.95 17.87
CA LYS A 66 13.16 -2.88 18.70
C LYS A 66 12.38 -2.68 19.97
N LYS A 67 11.07 -2.76 19.92
CA LYS A 67 10.21 -2.63 21.10
C LYS A 67 10.41 -3.81 22.05
N SER A 68 10.63 -4.98 21.49
CA SER A 68 10.85 -6.18 22.30
C SER A 68 12.15 -6.15 23.08
N ASP A 69 13.16 -5.49 22.56
CA ASP A 69 14.46 -5.40 23.18
C ASP A 69 14.50 -4.44 24.37
N ILE A 70 13.50 -3.64 24.51
CA ILE A 70 13.37 -2.73 25.63
C ILE A 70 12.69 -3.43 26.80
#